data_75a60f7b67a41ce06ed230ed56f3ee1c
#
_entry.id   75a60f7b67a41ce06ed230ed56f3ee1c
#
_cell.length_a   1.000
_cell.length_b   1.000
_cell.length_c   1.000
_cell.angle_alpha   90.00
_cell.angle_beta   90.00
_cell.angle_gamma   90.00
#
_symmetry.space_group_name_H-M   'P 1'
#
loop_
_entity.id
_entity.type
_entity.pdbx_description
1 polymer ?
#
loop_
_entity_poly.entity_id
_entity_poly.type
_entity_poly.pdbx_seq_one_letter_code
_entity_poly.pdbx_strand_id
1 'polypeptide(L)'
;RFIKNIPDLETLANFENHKLIKLWEGLGYYSRVRNLKKTALLVIKKFDKKLPRNYSDLKSLPGIGDYTASAISAIAFNKSIIPLDGNIERVLKRYLYLKKENEINKENLIKKKEIFGYSSRASDYAQALMELGALICKPSNPHCEQCPISSKCIALKKKDFLLTKIKKKNNNKYYLLKAVSYTHLRAHE
;
A
#
# COMPACT_ATOMS: atom_id res chain seq x y z
N ARG A 1 -3.60 -18.42 -9.76
CA ARG A 1 -2.38 -19.09 -10.21
C ARG A 1 -1.33 -19.15 -9.10
N PHE A 2 -0.89 -18.00 -8.52
CA PHE A 2 0.18 -17.96 -7.51
C PHE A 2 -0.11 -18.85 -6.29
N ILE A 3 -1.24 -18.63 -5.60
CA ILE A 3 -1.64 -19.40 -4.40
C ILE A 3 -1.80 -20.92 -4.69
N LYS A 4 -2.23 -21.29 -5.91
CA LYS A 4 -2.34 -22.70 -6.28
C LYS A 4 -0.98 -23.42 -6.32
N ASN A 5 0.09 -22.72 -6.69
CA ASN A 5 1.45 -23.27 -6.75
C ASN A 5 2.24 -23.07 -5.47
N ILE A 6 1.88 -22.08 -4.67
CA ILE A 6 2.55 -21.68 -3.43
C ILE A 6 1.46 -21.48 -2.36
N PRO A 7 0.97 -22.57 -1.76
CA PRO A 7 -0.15 -22.51 -0.81
C PRO A 7 0.26 -21.97 0.56
N ASP A 8 1.52 -22.10 0.94
CA ASP A 8 2.00 -21.79 2.29
C ASP A 8 3.42 -21.18 2.30
N LEU A 9 3.86 -20.78 3.50
CA LEU A 9 5.17 -20.13 3.71
C LEU A 9 6.34 -21.09 3.47
N GLU A 10 6.19 -22.36 3.77
CA GLU A 10 7.26 -23.35 3.62
C GLU A 10 7.51 -23.62 2.12
N THR A 11 6.44 -23.81 1.37
CA THR A 11 6.53 -23.92 -0.09
C THR A 11 7.20 -22.68 -0.68
N LEU A 12 6.80 -21.47 -0.26
CA LEU A 12 7.39 -20.23 -0.75
C LEU A 12 8.88 -20.11 -0.41
N ALA A 13 9.25 -20.47 0.82
CA ALA A 13 10.65 -20.40 1.27
C ALA A 13 11.56 -21.32 0.47
N ASN A 14 11.09 -22.53 0.13
CA ASN A 14 11.83 -23.54 -0.61
C ASN A 14 11.68 -23.44 -2.13
N PHE A 15 10.80 -22.58 -2.63
CA PHE A 15 10.53 -22.47 -4.07
C PHE A 15 11.76 -21.95 -4.83
N GLU A 16 12.07 -22.53 -5.99
CA GLU A 16 13.20 -22.13 -6.81
C GLU A 16 13.05 -20.70 -7.32
N ASN A 17 14.12 -19.90 -7.24
CA ASN A 17 14.05 -18.46 -7.57
C ASN A 17 13.60 -18.18 -8.99
N HIS A 18 14.10 -18.92 -9.99
CA HIS A 18 13.74 -18.70 -11.37
C HIS A 18 12.27 -19.06 -11.65
N LYS A 19 11.78 -20.16 -11.08
CA LYS A 19 10.36 -20.57 -11.17
C LYS A 19 9.44 -19.57 -10.47
N LEU A 20 9.90 -19.03 -9.32
CA LEU A 20 9.17 -18.01 -8.56
C LEU A 20 9.00 -16.71 -9.38
N ILE A 21 10.07 -16.25 -10.04
CA ILE A 21 10.04 -15.06 -10.90
C ILE A 21 9.12 -15.29 -12.10
N LYS A 22 9.21 -16.48 -12.74
CA LYS A 22 8.33 -16.86 -13.85
C LYS A 22 6.84 -16.93 -13.43
N LEU A 23 6.57 -17.42 -12.23
CA LEU A 23 5.20 -17.45 -11.68
C LEU A 23 4.64 -16.05 -11.41
N TRP A 24 5.53 -15.06 -11.17
CA TRP A 24 5.21 -13.64 -10.92
C TRP A 24 5.16 -12.81 -12.20
N GLU A 25 5.44 -13.41 -13.36
CA GLU A 25 5.45 -12.71 -14.64
C GLU A 25 4.14 -11.98 -14.93
N GLY A 26 4.24 -10.79 -15.50
CA GLY A 26 3.10 -9.91 -15.77
C GLY A 26 2.66 -9.02 -14.60
N LEU A 27 3.06 -9.30 -13.35
CA LEU A 27 2.69 -8.48 -12.17
C LEU A 27 3.64 -7.31 -11.92
N GLY A 28 4.81 -7.30 -12.55
CA GLY A 28 5.83 -6.26 -12.40
C GLY A 28 6.40 -6.14 -10.98
N TYR A 29 7.32 -5.19 -10.79
CA TYR A 29 7.97 -4.93 -9.50
C TYR A 29 8.49 -6.21 -8.83
N TYR A 30 9.38 -6.92 -9.49
CA TYR A 30 9.93 -8.21 -9.05
C TYR A 30 10.62 -8.21 -7.68
N SER A 31 11.01 -7.03 -7.18
CA SER A 31 11.47 -6.89 -5.79
C SER A 31 10.42 -7.34 -4.78
N ARG A 32 9.12 -7.23 -5.08
CA ARG A 32 8.04 -7.69 -4.19
C ARG A 32 8.11 -9.20 -3.96
N VAL A 33 8.20 -9.99 -5.01
CA VAL A 33 8.25 -11.46 -4.87
C VAL A 33 9.55 -11.93 -4.23
N ARG A 34 10.68 -11.26 -4.53
CA ARG A 34 11.95 -11.55 -3.84
C ARG A 34 11.87 -11.26 -2.34
N ASN A 35 11.28 -10.12 -1.97
CA ASN A 35 11.05 -9.78 -0.57
C ASN A 35 10.04 -10.72 0.09
N LEU A 36 8.99 -11.13 -0.61
CA LEU A 36 8.01 -12.09 -0.12
C LEU A 36 8.68 -13.42 0.26
N LYS A 37 9.58 -13.94 -0.57
CA LYS A 37 10.37 -15.14 -0.23
C LYS A 37 11.30 -14.91 0.94
N LYS A 38 12.02 -13.78 0.99
CA LYS A 38 12.87 -13.44 2.13
C LYS A 38 12.07 -13.35 3.43
N THR A 39 10.87 -12.79 3.36
CA THR A 39 9.93 -12.71 4.48
C THR A 39 9.52 -14.11 4.93
N ALA A 40 9.15 -15.01 4.02
CA ALA A 40 8.80 -16.38 4.37
C ALA A 40 9.94 -17.10 5.13
N LEU A 41 11.16 -16.97 4.64
CA LEU A 41 12.35 -17.53 5.32
C LEU A 41 12.55 -16.98 6.73
N LEU A 42 12.37 -15.66 6.91
CA LEU A 42 12.50 -15.04 8.24
C LEU A 42 11.37 -15.41 9.18
N VAL A 43 10.14 -15.51 8.67
CA VAL A 43 8.98 -15.92 9.49
C VAL A 43 9.14 -17.35 9.97
N ILE A 44 9.63 -18.26 9.13
CA ILE A 44 9.92 -19.63 9.52
C ILE A 44 11.02 -19.67 10.58
N LYS A 45 12.09 -18.87 10.38
CA LYS A 45 13.26 -18.88 11.28
C LYS A 45 13.01 -18.21 12.63
N LYS A 46 12.24 -17.12 12.67
CA LYS A 46 12.14 -16.24 13.86
C LYS A 46 10.76 -16.21 14.52
N PHE A 47 9.72 -16.64 13.85
CA PHE A 47 8.34 -16.46 14.29
C PHE A 47 7.52 -17.77 14.25
N ASP A 48 8.17 -18.89 14.39
CA ASP A 48 7.52 -20.22 14.47
C ASP A 48 6.51 -20.44 13.33
N LYS A 49 6.92 -20.12 12.10
CA LYS A 49 6.09 -20.25 10.87
C LYS A 49 4.78 -19.45 10.89
N LYS A 50 4.60 -18.53 11.83
CA LYS A 50 3.41 -17.68 11.95
C LYS A 50 3.77 -16.23 11.71
N LEU A 51 3.00 -15.56 10.85
CA LEU A 51 3.21 -14.13 10.63
C LEU A 51 3.02 -13.36 11.94
N PRO A 52 3.98 -12.51 12.36
CA PRO A 52 3.87 -11.79 13.61
C PRO A 52 2.69 -10.82 13.61
N ARG A 53 1.99 -10.74 14.75
CA ARG A 53 0.86 -9.83 14.92
C ARG A 53 1.27 -8.44 15.39
N ASN A 54 2.49 -8.29 15.87
CA ASN A 54 3.00 -7.00 16.34
C ASN A 54 3.40 -6.13 15.13
N TYR A 55 3.04 -4.86 15.17
CA TYR A 55 3.31 -3.89 14.09
C TYR A 55 4.82 -3.69 13.85
N SER A 56 5.61 -3.59 14.92
CA SER A 56 7.08 -3.43 14.80
C SER A 56 7.74 -4.66 14.18
N ASP A 57 7.31 -5.85 14.57
CA ASP A 57 7.81 -7.10 14.01
C ASP A 57 7.44 -7.25 12.54
N LEU A 58 6.21 -6.88 12.15
CA LEU A 58 5.82 -6.82 10.74
C LEU A 58 6.73 -5.88 9.95
N LYS A 59 7.03 -4.69 10.48
CA LYS A 59 7.92 -3.73 9.81
C LYS A 59 9.37 -4.18 9.70
N SER A 60 9.82 -5.09 10.55
CA SER A 60 11.17 -5.66 10.47
C SER A 60 11.34 -6.61 9.30
N LEU A 61 10.25 -7.07 8.68
CA LEU A 61 10.27 -8.03 7.58
C LEU A 61 10.57 -7.34 6.23
N PRO A 62 11.33 -8.00 5.34
CA PRO A 62 11.71 -7.45 4.05
C PRO A 62 10.52 -7.02 3.19
N GLY A 63 10.53 -5.78 2.72
CA GLY A 63 9.48 -5.23 1.85
C GLY A 63 8.19 -4.83 2.57
N ILE A 64 8.14 -4.92 3.90
CA ILE A 64 7.01 -4.49 4.71
C ILE A 64 7.32 -3.10 5.31
N GLY A 65 6.77 -2.07 4.68
CA GLY A 65 6.79 -0.69 5.19
C GLY A 65 5.55 -0.37 6.03
N ASP A 66 5.43 0.90 6.46
CA ASP A 66 4.31 1.37 7.30
C ASP A 66 2.93 1.05 6.74
N TYR A 67 2.75 1.27 5.42
CA TYR A 67 1.49 0.95 4.76
C TYR A 67 1.20 -0.56 4.82
N THR A 68 2.16 -1.39 4.40
CA THR A 68 1.96 -2.85 4.34
C THR A 68 1.74 -3.44 5.74
N ALA A 69 2.49 -2.98 6.75
CA ALA A 69 2.30 -3.39 8.13
C ALA A 69 0.91 -3.01 8.66
N SER A 70 0.45 -1.79 8.37
CA SER A 70 -0.91 -1.33 8.72
C SER A 70 -1.99 -2.15 8.02
N ALA A 71 -1.82 -2.42 6.73
CA ALA A 71 -2.77 -3.20 5.94
C ALA A 71 -2.87 -4.65 6.44
N ILE A 72 -1.75 -5.31 6.71
CA ILE A 72 -1.73 -6.65 7.30
C ILE A 72 -2.39 -6.64 8.68
N SER A 73 -2.08 -5.66 9.52
CA SER A 73 -2.65 -5.53 10.86
C SER A 73 -4.17 -5.37 10.82
N ALA A 74 -4.69 -4.54 9.93
CA ALA A 74 -6.12 -4.32 9.78
C ALA A 74 -6.82 -5.52 9.14
N ILE A 75 -6.33 -5.97 7.99
CA ILE A 75 -7.05 -6.92 7.14
C ILE A 75 -6.89 -8.36 7.65
N ALA A 76 -5.67 -8.77 7.99
CA ALA A 76 -5.42 -10.15 8.42
C ALA A 76 -5.62 -10.36 9.94
N PHE A 77 -5.44 -9.32 10.75
CA PHE A 77 -5.50 -9.44 12.20
C PHE A 77 -6.65 -8.63 12.84
N ASN A 78 -7.51 -8.02 12.04
CA ASN A 78 -8.66 -7.20 12.45
C ASN A 78 -8.29 -6.13 13.50
N LYS A 79 -7.07 -5.57 13.43
CA LYS A 79 -6.64 -4.50 14.33
C LYS A 79 -7.15 -3.16 13.85
N SER A 80 -7.64 -2.33 14.76
CA SER A 80 -8.17 -0.98 14.47
C SER A 80 -7.08 0.00 14.03
N ILE A 81 -6.52 -0.25 12.85
CA ILE A 81 -5.49 0.56 12.20
C ILE A 81 -5.95 0.90 10.79
N ILE A 82 -5.90 2.17 10.41
CA ILE A 82 -6.22 2.60 9.05
C ILE A 82 -4.92 2.60 8.23
N PRO A 83 -4.78 1.76 7.19
CA PRO A 83 -3.63 1.78 6.29
C PRO A 83 -3.71 2.98 5.35
N LEU A 84 -2.71 3.85 5.40
CA LEU A 84 -2.69 5.06 4.57
C LEU A 84 -2.04 4.74 3.21
N ASP A 85 -2.87 4.34 2.24
CA ASP A 85 -2.46 4.20 0.83
C ASP A 85 -2.77 5.48 0.03
N GLY A 86 -2.41 5.51 -1.25
CA GLY A 86 -2.68 6.65 -2.12
C GLY A 86 -4.18 6.96 -2.32
N ASN A 87 -5.06 5.97 -2.16
CA ASN A 87 -6.51 6.14 -2.26
C ASN A 87 -7.05 6.81 -0.99
N ILE A 88 -6.73 6.26 0.17
CA ILE A 88 -7.15 6.81 1.47
C ILE A 88 -6.53 8.20 1.68
N GLU A 89 -5.27 8.40 1.29
CA GLU A 89 -4.62 9.72 1.32
C GLU A 89 -5.40 10.75 0.49
N ARG A 90 -5.82 10.40 -0.73
CA ARG A 90 -6.62 11.27 -1.58
C ARG A 90 -7.97 11.61 -0.96
N VAL A 91 -8.67 10.60 -0.43
CA VAL A 91 -9.95 10.79 0.27
C VAL A 91 -9.75 11.74 1.45
N LEU A 92 -8.74 11.49 2.29
CA LEU A 92 -8.44 12.30 3.47
C LEU A 92 -8.14 13.77 3.10
N LYS A 93 -7.29 13.99 2.09
CA LYS A 93 -6.94 15.31 1.59
C LYS A 93 -8.16 16.09 1.11
N ARG A 94 -9.06 15.44 0.37
CA ARG A 94 -10.31 16.07 -0.10
C ARG A 94 -11.32 16.30 1.02
N TYR A 95 -11.49 15.30 1.87
CA TYR A 95 -12.42 15.38 2.99
C TYR A 95 -12.12 16.56 3.92
N LEU A 96 -10.82 16.74 4.28
CA LEU A 96 -10.33 17.82 5.13
C LEU A 96 -9.86 19.06 4.35
N TYR A 97 -9.87 19.02 3.03
CA TYR A 97 -9.37 20.09 2.15
C TYR A 97 -7.92 20.49 2.43
N LEU A 98 -7.02 19.52 2.56
CA LEU A 98 -5.60 19.75 2.83
C LEU A 98 -4.87 20.16 1.56
N LYS A 99 -4.37 21.41 1.50
CA LYS A 99 -3.71 21.98 0.34
C LYS A 99 -2.27 22.41 0.59
N LYS A 100 -1.93 22.78 1.81
CA LYS A 100 -0.61 23.28 2.16
C LYS A 100 0.40 22.13 2.32
N GLU A 101 1.65 22.34 1.90
CA GLU A 101 2.69 21.31 1.97
C GLU A 101 2.91 20.77 3.40
N ASN A 102 2.88 21.64 4.41
CA ASN A 102 3.01 21.23 5.80
C ASN A 102 1.82 20.39 6.31
N GLU A 103 0.65 20.50 5.69
CA GLU A 103 -0.54 19.71 6.04
C GLU A 103 -0.54 18.33 5.41
N ILE A 104 0.11 18.18 4.24
CA ILE A 104 0.09 16.96 3.43
C ILE A 104 1.33 16.08 3.59
N ASN A 105 2.25 16.43 4.50
CA ASN A 105 3.37 15.56 4.82
C ASN A 105 2.88 14.26 5.48
N LYS A 106 3.68 13.19 5.36
CA LYS A 106 3.29 11.84 5.78
C LYS A 106 2.92 11.78 7.28
N GLU A 107 3.65 12.49 8.11
CA GLU A 107 3.44 12.50 9.56
C GLU A 107 2.08 13.11 9.93
N ASN A 108 1.75 14.26 9.33
CA ASN A 108 0.47 14.92 9.56
C ASN A 108 -0.70 14.12 8.99
N LEU A 109 -0.53 13.47 7.83
CA LEU A 109 -1.57 12.61 7.28
C LEU A 109 -1.83 11.37 8.16
N ILE A 110 -0.79 10.81 8.78
CA ILE A 110 -0.93 9.70 9.73
C ILE A 110 -1.76 10.14 10.95
N LYS A 111 -1.54 11.33 11.49
CA LYS A 111 -2.34 11.88 12.59
C LYS A 111 -3.78 12.20 12.17
N LYS A 112 -3.93 12.83 11.00
CA LYS A 112 -5.25 13.27 10.49
C LYS A 112 -6.17 12.13 10.03
N LYS A 113 -5.65 10.95 9.66
CA LYS A 113 -6.48 9.81 9.26
C LYS A 113 -7.44 9.32 10.36
N GLU A 114 -7.15 9.65 11.61
CA GLU A 114 -7.99 9.32 12.77
C GLU A 114 -9.37 9.97 12.73
N ILE A 115 -9.57 11.00 11.90
CA ILE A 115 -10.88 11.60 11.64
C ILE A 115 -11.90 10.60 11.09
N PHE A 116 -11.44 9.54 10.45
CA PHE A 116 -12.32 8.49 9.95
C PHE A 116 -12.85 7.58 11.07
N GLY A 117 -12.27 7.67 12.28
CA GLY A 117 -12.64 6.81 13.41
C GLY A 117 -12.19 5.36 13.22
N TYR A 118 -12.75 4.50 14.01
CA TYR A 118 -12.42 3.07 14.07
C TYR A 118 -13.68 2.21 14.06
N SER A 119 -13.51 0.95 13.68
CA SER A 119 -14.58 -0.04 13.65
C SER A 119 -14.13 -1.33 14.31
N SER A 120 -15.03 -2.04 14.97
CA SER A 120 -14.81 -3.41 15.44
C SER A 120 -14.58 -4.39 14.27
N ARG A 121 -15.12 -4.06 13.08
CA ARG A 121 -14.85 -4.74 11.80
C ARG A 121 -13.71 -4.05 11.06
N ALA A 122 -12.52 -4.01 11.66
CA ALA A 122 -11.41 -3.23 11.15
C ALA A 122 -10.95 -3.68 9.75
N SER A 123 -11.01 -4.97 9.46
CA SER A 123 -10.71 -5.53 8.13
C SER A 123 -11.63 -4.96 7.05
N ASP A 124 -12.93 -5.03 7.24
CA ASP A 124 -13.92 -4.53 6.28
C ASP A 124 -13.83 -3.02 6.14
N TYR A 125 -13.64 -2.33 7.27
CA TYR A 125 -13.55 -0.88 7.30
C TYR A 125 -12.32 -0.35 6.54
N ALA A 126 -11.16 -0.97 6.71
CA ALA A 126 -9.96 -0.62 5.96
C ALA A 126 -10.15 -0.83 4.45
N GLN A 127 -10.75 -1.95 4.05
CA GLN A 127 -11.04 -2.26 2.66
C GLN A 127 -12.06 -1.26 2.08
N ALA A 128 -13.15 -0.96 2.81
CA ALA A 128 -14.15 0.01 2.39
C ALA A 128 -13.54 1.41 2.15
N LEU A 129 -12.61 1.86 2.99
CA LEU A 129 -11.90 3.13 2.77
C LEU A 129 -11.01 3.10 1.51
N MET A 130 -10.34 1.98 1.23
CA MET A 130 -9.57 1.80 0.00
C MET A 130 -10.47 1.83 -1.23
N GLU A 131 -11.58 1.10 -1.20
CA GLU A 131 -12.58 1.04 -2.28
C GLU A 131 -13.26 2.39 -2.51
N LEU A 132 -13.60 3.12 -1.45
CA LEU A 132 -14.11 4.49 -1.55
C LEU A 132 -13.18 5.38 -2.39
N GLY A 133 -11.87 5.28 -2.16
CA GLY A 133 -10.89 5.99 -2.96
C GLY A 133 -10.75 5.44 -4.38
N ALA A 134 -10.79 4.13 -4.56
CA ALA A 134 -10.60 3.51 -5.87
C ALA A 134 -11.80 3.69 -6.80
N LEU A 135 -13.02 3.55 -6.28
CA LEU A 135 -14.23 3.45 -7.09
C LEU A 135 -15.05 4.75 -7.12
N ILE A 136 -15.11 5.47 -6.00
CA ILE A 136 -15.96 6.66 -5.83
C ILE A 136 -15.15 7.94 -5.86
N CYS A 137 -14.24 8.14 -4.93
CA CYS A 137 -13.40 9.35 -4.86
C CYS A 137 -12.21 9.26 -5.83
N LYS A 138 -12.49 9.03 -7.12
CA LYS A 138 -11.49 8.86 -8.18
C LYS A 138 -10.57 10.08 -8.31
N PRO A 139 -9.33 9.90 -8.86
CA PRO A 139 -8.43 11.03 -9.13
C PRO A 139 -9.08 12.10 -9.99
N SER A 140 -9.69 11.70 -11.09
CA SER A 140 -10.50 12.56 -11.98
C SER A 140 -11.97 12.18 -11.87
N ASN A 141 -12.86 13.16 -11.96
CA ASN A 141 -14.32 12.98 -11.95
C ASN A 141 -14.82 12.09 -10.79
N PRO A 142 -14.68 12.53 -9.53
CA PRO A 142 -15.18 11.76 -8.40
C PRO A 142 -16.71 11.69 -8.41
N HIS A 143 -17.26 10.52 -8.07
CA HIS A 143 -18.72 10.25 -8.01
C HIS A 143 -19.26 10.68 -6.64
N CYS A 144 -19.32 12.00 -6.41
CA CYS A 144 -19.65 12.55 -5.09
C CYS A 144 -21.11 12.31 -4.68
N GLU A 145 -22.00 12.11 -5.62
CA GLU A 145 -23.40 11.75 -5.41
C GLU A 145 -23.59 10.39 -4.76
N GLN A 146 -22.64 9.46 -5.01
CA GLN A 146 -22.62 8.11 -4.43
C GLN A 146 -21.76 8.02 -3.17
N CYS A 147 -21.13 9.12 -2.76
CA CYS A 147 -20.13 9.10 -1.69
C CYS A 147 -20.80 9.13 -0.30
N PRO A 148 -20.63 8.10 0.55
CA PRO A 148 -21.30 8.04 1.85
C PRO A 148 -20.83 9.11 2.85
N ILE A 149 -19.68 9.75 2.58
CA ILE A 149 -19.14 10.82 3.44
C ILE A 149 -19.24 12.22 2.79
N SER A 150 -20.02 12.36 1.72
CA SER A 150 -20.15 13.60 0.93
C SER A 150 -20.62 14.78 1.77
N SER A 151 -21.57 14.57 2.68
CA SER A 151 -22.18 15.64 3.51
C SER A 151 -21.17 16.46 4.32
N LYS A 152 -20.08 15.83 4.76
CA LYS A 152 -19.01 16.49 5.54
C LYS A 152 -17.77 16.80 4.71
N CYS A 153 -17.75 16.49 3.41
CA CYS A 153 -16.58 16.68 2.55
C CYS A 153 -16.37 18.15 2.21
N ILE A 154 -15.25 18.74 2.66
CA ILE A 154 -14.97 20.16 2.43
C ILE A 154 -14.64 20.45 0.97
N ALA A 155 -13.91 19.56 0.27
CA ALA A 155 -13.61 19.72 -1.15
C ALA A 155 -14.89 19.75 -2.01
N LEU A 156 -15.90 18.95 -1.67
CA LEU A 156 -17.19 18.98 -2.35
C LEU A 156 -17.92 20.31 -2.12
N LYS A 157 -17.98 20.79 -0.88
CA LYS A 157 -18.59 22.08 -0.54
C LYS A 157 -17.93 23.25 -1.29
N LYS A 158 -16.62 23.18 -1.48
CA LYS A 158 -15.84 24.19 -2.23
C LYS A 158 -15.81 23.94 -3.75
N LYS A 159 -16.37 22.84 -4.24
CA LYS A 159 -16.29 22.40 -5.64
C LYS A 159 -14.85 22.37 -6.18
N ASP A 160 -13.89 22.07 -5.32
CA ASP A 160 -12.45 22.07 -5.66
C ASP A 160 -11.81 20.74 -5.23
N PHE A 161 -11.52 19.90 -6.21
CA PHE A 161 -10.95 18.56 -6.04
C PHE A 161 -9.46 18.50 -6.38
N LEU A 162 -8.84 19.61 -6.75
CA LEU A 162 -7.42 19.66 -7.08
C LEU A 162 -6.58 19.44 -5.82
N LEU A 163 -5.72 18.44 -5.88
CA LEU A 163 -4.80 18.13 -4.79
C LEU A 163 -3.42 18.72 -5.08
N THR A 164 -2.82 19.32 -4.08
CA THR A 164 -1.42 19.73 -4.16
C THR A 164 -0.54 18.48 -4.31
N LYS A 165 0.24 18.42 -5.40
CA LYS A 165 1.27 17.40 -5.58
C LYS A 165 2.52 17.87 -4.84
N ILE A 166 3.03 17.03 -3.93
CA ILE A 166 4.37 17.26 -3.39
C ILE A 166 5.34 17.18 -4.56
N LYS A 167 6.09 18.25 -4.81
CA LYS A 167 7.17 18.25 -5.81
C LYS A 167 8.18 17.20 -5.37
N LYS A 168 8.23 16.05 -6.03
CA LYS A 168 9.34 15.12 -5.87
C LYS A 168 10.59 15.85 -6.34
N LYS A 169 11.61 16.00 -5.48
CA LYS A 169 12.95 16.41 -5.93
C LYS A 169 13.34 15.41 -7.02
N ASN A 170 13.48 15.91 -8.25
CA ASN A 170 13.95 15.11 -9.38
C ASN A 170 15.41 14.75 -9.14
N ASN A 171 15.67 13.58 -8.60
CA ASN A 171 16.99 12.95 -8.65
C ASN A 171 17.16 12.29 -10.04
N ASN A 172 17.30 13.13 -11.07
CA ASN A 172 17.42 12.69 -12.48
C ASN A 172 18.61 11.72 -12.73
N LYS A 173 19.60 11.65 -11.84
CA LYS A 173 20.73 10.72 -11.96
C LYS A 173 20.36 9.24 -11.81
N TYR A 174 19.29 8.90 -11.08
CA TYR A 174 18.91 7.52 -10.81
C TYR A 174 18.12 6.83 -11.94
N TYR A 175 17.44 7.60 -12.78
CA TYR A 175 16.63 7.04 -13.85
C TYR A 175 17.46 6.53 -15.03
N LEU A 176 18.56 7.19 -15.36
CA LEU A 176 19.47 6.77 -16.43
C LEU A 176 20.16 5.42 -16.10
N LEU A 177 20.65 5.25 -14.87
CA LEU A 177 21.27 4.01 -14.42
C LEU A 177 20.28 2.82 -14.35
N LYS A 178 19.00 3.07 -14.00
CA LYS A 178 17.98 2.02 -14.04
C LYS A 178 17.56 1.64 -15.46
N ALA A 179 17.51 2.58 -16.38
CA ALA A 179 17.20 2.29 -17.79
C ALA A 179 18.30 1.47 -18.44
N VAL A 180 19.59 1.81 -18.22
CA VAL A 180 20.74 1.07 -18.74
C VAL A 180 20.82 -0.35 -18.16
N SER A 181 20.57 -0.53 -16.87
CA SER A 181 20.52 -1.84 -16.21
C SER A 181 19.38 -2.72 -16.74
N TYR A 182 18.24 -2.13 -17.11
CA TYR A 182 17.08 -2.86 -17.62
C TYR A 182 17.27 -3.31 -19.09
N THR A 183 17.93 -2.50 -19.90
CA THR A 183 18.24 -2.85 -21.30
C THR A 183 19.34 -3.91 -21.41
N HIS A 184 20.32 -3.91 -20.47
CA HIS A 184 21.38 -4.94 -20.47
C HIS A 184 20.86 -6.34 -20.06
N LEU A 185 19.84 -6.40 -19.18
CA LEU A 185 19.21 -7.67 -18.78
C LEU A 185 18.34 -8.31 -19.88
N ARG A 186 17.93 -7.52 -20.90
CA ARG A 186 17.15 -8.02 -22.04
C ARG A 186 18.00 -8.52 -23.22
N ALA A 187 19.30 -8.21 -23.21
CA ALA A 187 20.21 -8.62 -24.28
C ALA A 187 20.87 -9.99 -24.06
N HIS A 188 20.55 -10.68 -22.93
CA HIS A 188 21.08 -11.99 -22.57
C HIS A 188 19.98 -13.04 -22.31
N GLU A 189 18.77 -12.83 -22.79
CA GLU A 189 17.72 -13.83 -23.00
C GLU A 189 17.46 -13.94 -24.53
#